data_2658cb4be6a916ccab66df73757317e0
#
_entry.id   2658cb4be6a916ccab66df73757317e0
#
_cell.length_a   1.000
_cell.length_b   1.000
_cell.length_c   1.000
_cell.angle_alpha   90.00
_cell.angle_beta   90.00
_cell.angle_gamma   90.00
#
_symmetry.space_group_name_H-M   'P 1'
#
loop_
_entity.id
_entity.type
_entity.pdbx_description
1 polymer ?
#
loop_
_entity_poly.entity_id
_entity_poly.type
_entity_poly.pdbx_seq_one_letter_code
_entity_poly.pdbx_strand_id
1 'polypeptide(L)'
;MSYSQKSKVAVHLDQAAVKTMIHSIKQYCDKLVTEFQTIPQGRKDILNKISQYIIQKQKDNKPINLVYICTHNSRRSHFGQVWAHVASYYNNIPNVNTFSGGTEATAFNVNAINALKRVGFIIKPINIEKNTTYHVFHDENETPSVCFSKTYDVSKNPQKEFAAIMTCSDAEENCPFIPGVELRIGTTYDDPKAFDNTPLQDEKYDERCRQIALETLYVFSKL
;
A
#
# COMPACT_ATOMS: atom_id res chain seq x y z
N MET A 1 -26.86 -14.54 59.95
CA MET A 1 -25.67 -13.80 59.49
C MET A 1 -25.48 -14.09 58.01
N SER A 2 -25.92 -13.17 57.16
CA SER A 2 -25.89 -13.31 55.69
C SER A 2 -24.75 -12.45 55.13
N TYR A 3 -23.75 -13.09 54.53
CA TYR A 3 -22.65 -12.41 53.84
C TYR A 3 -23.04 -12.19 52.36
N SER A 4 -23.29 -10.94 52.02
CA SER A 4 -23.48 -10.49 50.66
C SER A 4 -22.14 -10.46 49.94
N GLN A 5 -21.96 -11.31 48.93
CA GLN A 5 -20.86 -11.21 47.96
C GLN A 5 -21.18 -10.13 46.94
N LYS A 6 -20.46 -9.01 47.01
CA LYS A 6 -20.41 -8.00 45.93
C LYS A 6 -19.47 -8.50 44.83
N SER A 7 -20.01 -8.88 43.69
CA SER A 7 -19.23 -9.18 42.49
C SER A 7 -18.62 -7.87 41.95
N LYS A 8 -17.29 -7.81 41.95
CA LYS A 8 -16.54 -6.76 41.23
C LYS A 8 -16.57 -7.08 39.73
N VAL A 9 -17.38 -6.34 38.99
CA VAL A 9 -17.28 -6.30 37.53
C VAL A 9 -15.99 -5.54 37.17
N ALA A 10 -15.01 -6.26 36.67
CA ALA A 10 -13.81 -5.64 36.10
C ALA A 10 -14.19 -5.02 34.76
N VAL A 11 -14.24 -3.69 34.72
CA VAL A 11 -14.34 -2.92 33.48
C VAL A 11 -12.98 -3.05 32.77
N HIS A 12 -12.89 -3.89 31.74
CA HIS A 12 -11.79 -3.85 30.80
C HIS A 12 -11.93 -2.59 29.98
N LEU A 13 -11.18 -1.56 30.37
CA LEU A 13 -10.89 -0.43 29.48
C LEU A 13 -9.99 -0.96 28.37
N ASP A 14 -10.59 -1.12 27.19
CA ASP A 14 -9.86 -1.36 25.95
C ASP A 14 -8.96 -0.14 25.71
N GLN A 15 -7.69 -0.23 26.13
CA GLN A 15 -6.70 0.79 25.80
C GLN A 15 -6.43 0.64 24.31
N ALA A 16 -7.10 1.47 23.50
CA ALA A 16 -6.77 1.61 22.09
C ALA A 16 -5.25 1.83 22.00
N ALA A 17 -4.55 0.88 21.37
CA ALA A 17 -3.12 0.93 21.23
C ALA A 17 -2.74 2.27 20.59
N VAL A 18 -1.89 3.04 21.27
CA VAL A 18 -1.42 4.32 20.74
C VAL A 18 -0.63 4.02 19.47
N LYS A 19 -1.13 4.48 18.33
CA LYS A 19 -0.44 4.33 17.04
C LYS A 19 0.89 5.07 17.09
N THR A 20 1.97 4.35 16.83
CA THR A 20 3.36 4.83 16.94
C THR A 20 4.08 4.85 15.60
N MET A 21 3.38 5.31 14.55
CA MET A 21 4.00 5.44 13.22
C MET A 21 5.38 6.10 13.32
N ILE A 22 6.36 5.56 12.60
CA ILE A 22 7.71 6.11 12.53
C ILE A 22 7.64 7.59 12.18
N HIS A 23 8.28 8.42 13.02
CA HIS A 23 8.13 9.87 12.99
C HIS A 23 8.41 10.49 11.62
N SER A 24 9.46 10.07 10.93
CA SER A 24 9.80 10.55 9.58
C SER A 24 8.70 10.24 8.55
N ILE A 25 8.11 9.04 8.62
CA ILE A 25 7.00 8.65 7.73
C ILE A 25 5.76 9.48 8.04
N LYS A 26 5.46 9.69 9.33
CA LYS A 26 4.33 10.54 9.73
C LYS A 26 4.51 11.97 9.22
N GLN A 27 5.66 12.58 9.42
CA GLN A 27 5.96 13.93 8.90
C GLN A 27 5.86 13.98 7.36
N TYR A 28 6.31 12.93 6.69
CA TYR A 28 6.18 12.83 5.23
C TYR A 28 4.71 12.80 4.79
N CYS A 29 3.86 12.02 5.45
CA CYS A 29 2.42 12.00 5.21
C CYS A 29 1.78 13.37 5.52
N ASP A 30 2.08 13.96 6.68
CA ASP A 30 1.57 15.28 7.09
C ASP A 30 1.88 16.37 6.04
N LYS A 31 3.06 16.32 5.43
CA LYS A 31 3.41 17.21 4.32
C LYS A 31 2.59 16.90 3.07
N LEU A 32 2.50 15.63 2.65
CA LEU A 32 1.82 15.25 1.42
C LEU A 32 0.33 15.60 1.44
N VAL A 33 -0.35 15.45 2.57
CA VAL A 33 -1.78 15.77 2.66
C VAL A 33 -2.08 17.25 2.41
N THR A 34 -1.11 18.14 2.64
CA THR A 34 -1.25 19.57 2.31
C THR A 34 -1.10 19.86 0.81
N GLU A 35 -0.75 18.87 0.01
CA GLU A 35 -0.44 19.04 -1.42
C GLU A 35 -1.48 18.40 -2.36
N PHE A 36 -2.59 17.91 -1.86
CA PHE A 36 -3.65 17.27 -2.67
C PHE A 36 -4.20 18.14 -3.80
N GLN A 37 -4.12 19.48 -3.68
CA GLN A 37 -4.50 20.41 -4.74
C GLN A 37 -3.61 20.29 -5.98
N THR A 38 -2.38 19.77 -5.84
CA THR A 38 -1.45 19.58 -6.97
C THR A 38 -1.84 18.39 -7.87
N ILE A 39 -2.70 17.49 -7.40
CA ILE A 39 -3.19 16.36 -8.20
C ILE A 39 -4.18 16.89 -9.24
N PRO A 40 -3.95 16.70 -10.56
CA PRO A 40 -4.87 17.13 -11.61
C PRO A 40 -6.27 16.55 -11.44
N GLN A 41 -7.31 17.30 -11.84
CA GLN A 41 -8.70 16.87 -11.64
C GLN A 41 -9.00 15.53 -12.31
N GLY A 42 -8.60 15.33 -13.57
CA GLY A 42 -8.80 14.05 -14.25
C GLY A 42 -8.12 12.86 -13.54
N ARG A 43 -6.98 13.13 -12.86
CA ARG A 43 -6.33 12.12 -12.03
C ARG A 43 -7.12 11.83 -10.76
N LYS A 44 -7.66 12.86 -10.10
CA LYS A 44 -8.57 12.71 -8.95
C LYS A 44 -9.81 11.89 -9.30
N ASP A 45 -10.38 12.07 -10.50
CA ASP A 45 -11.56 11.34 -10.94
C ASP A 45 -11.28 9.82 -11.06
N ILE A 46 -10.07 9.47 -11.51
CA ILE A 46 -9.61 8.07 -11.51
C ILE A 46 -9.45 7.55 -10.09
N LEU A 47 -8.73 8.28 -9.24
CA LEU A 47 -8.44 7.89 -7.86
C LEU A 47 -9.72 7.76 -7.01
N ASN A 48 -10.71 8.61 -7.23
CA ASN A 48 -12.00 8.57 -6.53
C ASN A 48 -12.77 7.26 -6.76
N LYS A 49 -12.55 6.56 -7.88
CA LYS A 49 -13.15 5.23 -8.10
C LYS A 49 -12.62 4.20 -7.11
N ILE A 50 -11.34 4.29 -6.72
CA ILE A 50 -10.76 3.45 -5.68
C ILE A 50 -11.39 3.78 -4.32
N SER A 51 -11.53 5.07 -4.00
CA SER A 51 -12.20 5.51 -2.76
C SER A 51 -13.63 4.99 -2.70
N GLN A 52 -14.39 5.07 -3.80
CA GLN A 52 -15.76 4.56 -3.87
C GLN A 52 -15.84 3.05 -3.64
N TYR A 53 -14.89 2.28 -4.20
CA TYR A 53 -14.78 0.85 -3.95
C TYR A 53 -14.56 0.56 -2.45
N ILE A 54 -13.63 1.28 -1.81
CA ILE A 54 -13.35 1.12 -0.39
C ILE A 54 -14.58 1.45 0.45
N ILE A 55 -15.25 2.57 0.19
CA ILE A 55 -16.49 2.99 0.87
C ILE A 55 -17.57 1.91 0.74
N GLN A 56 -17.73 1.32 -0.45
CA GLN A 56 -18.71 0.26 -0.64
C GLN A 56 -18.38 -0.99 0.18
N LYS A 57 -17.11 -1.41 0.21
CA LYS A 57 -16.66 -2.53 1.04
C LYS A 57 -16.89 -2.28 2.54
N GLN A 58 -16.65 -1.05 3.01
CA GLN A 58 -16.92 -0.67 4.41
C GLN A 58 -18.42 -0.76 4.74
N LYS A 59 -19.29 -0.26 3.86
CA LYS A 59 -20.74 -0.34 4.02
C LYS A 59 -21.25 -1.77 4.10
N ASP A 60 -20.63 -2.67 3.31
CA ASP A 60 -20.98 -4.08 3.25
C ASP A 60 -20.32 -4.90 4.37
N ASN A 61 -19.54 -4.28 5.27
CA ASN A 61 -18.72 -4.92 6.28
C ASN A 61 -17.80 -6.04 5.72
N LYS A 62 -17.25 -5.82 4.51
CA LYS A 62 -16.37 -6.77 3.82
C LYS A 62 -14.91 -6.35 3.92
N PRO A 63 -13.96 -7.30 3.84
CA PRO A 63 -12.54 -6.98 3.73
C PRO A 63 -12.26 -6.15 2.48
N ILE A 64 -11.34 -5.19 2.60
CA ILE A 64 -10.88 -4.34 1.52
C ILE A 64 -9.56 -4.92 1.02
N ASN A 65 -9.57 -5.57 -0.12
CA ASN A 65 -8.38 -6.17 -0.73
C ASN A 65 -7.92 -5.32 -1.92
N LEU A 66 -6.73 -4.74 -1.83
CA LEU A 66 -6.14 -3.90 -2.88
C LEU A 66 -4.89 -4.58 -3.42
N VAL A 67 -4.88 -4.93 -4.71
CA VAL A 67 -3.75 -5.57 -5.39
C VAL A 67 -3.16 -4.58 -6.40
N TYR A 68 -1.97 -4.09 -6.15
CA TYR A 68 -1.24 -3.22 -7.06
C TYR A 68 -0.43 -4.05 -8.06
N ILE A 69 -0.66 -3.83 -9.35
CA ILE A 69 -0.10 -4.67 -10.42
C ILE A 69 0.75 -3.83 -11.37
N CYS A 70 1.95 -4.30 -11.69
CA CYS A 70 2.78 -3.81 -12.78
C CYS A 70 3.35 -5.00 -13.57
N THR A 71 4.22 -4.79 -14.55
CA THR A 71 4.80 -5.90 -15.33
C THR A 71 5.63 -6.85 -14.45
N HIS A 72 6.65 -6.36 -13.76
CA HIS A 72 7.66 -7.22 -13.10
C HIS A 72 7.46 -7.37 -11.58
N ASN A 73 6.44 -6.79 -10.97
CA ASN A 73 6.29 -6.68 -9.51
C ASN A 73 7.63 -6.30 -8.81
N SER A 74 8.22 -5.22 -9.27
CA SER A 74 9.58 -4.84 -8.88
C SER A 74 9.70 -3.44 -8.26
N ARG A 75 8.86 -2.46 -8.68
CA ARG A 75 8.96 -1.05 -8.29
C ARG A 75 7.59 -0.47 -7.95
N ARG A 76 6.84 -0.02 -8.95
CA ARG A 76 5.57 0.74 -8.82
C ARG A 76 4.50 0.00 -8.02
N SER A 77 4.32 -1.29 -8.25
CA SER A 77 3.36 -2.12 -7.52
C SER A 77 3.74 -2.29 -6.05
N HIS A 78 5.04 -2.40 -5.72
CA HIS A 78 5.49 -2.41 -4.32
C HIS A 78 5.28 -1.06 -3.65
N PHE A 79 5.55 0.06 -4.32
CA PHE A 79 5.21 1.38 -3.79
C PHE A 79 3.71 1.49 -3.49
N GLY A 80 2.85 1.02 -4.43
CA GLY A 80 1.42 1.01 -4.24
C GLY A 80 0.98 0.19 -3.01
N GLN A 81 1.46 -1.04 -2.89
CA GLN A 81 1.18 -1.91 -1.74
C GLN A 81 1.58 -1.24 -0.42
N VAL A 82 2.81 -0.76 -0.33
CA VAL A 82 3.37 -0.18 0.91
C VAL A 82 2.62 1.11 1.28
N TRP A 83 2.40 2.02 0.32
CA TRP A 83 1.72 3.27 0.59
C TRP A 83 0.23 3.12 0.88
N ALA A 84 -0.44 2.11 0.31
CA ALA A 84 -1.82 1.80 0.68
C ALA A 84 -1.92 1.30 2.13
N HIS A 85 -0.96 0.50 2.59
CA HIS A 85 -0.89 0.09 4.00
C HIS A 85 -0.68 1.29 4.92
N VAL A 86 0.29 2.16 4.59
CA VAL A 86 0.52 3.42 5.35
C VAL A 86 -0.71 4.31 5.35
N ALA A 87 -1.34 4.52 4.19
CA ALA A 87 -2.50 5.41 4.07
C ALA A 87 -3.71 4.88 4.86
N SER A 88 -3.94 3.57 4.88
CA SER A 88 -4.99 2.97 5.70
C SER A 88 -4.72 3.17 7.19
N TYR A 89 -3.48 2.97 7.62
CA TYR A 89 -3.05 3.19 9.00
C TYR A 89 -3.14 4.66 9.39
N TYR A 90 -2.62 5.57 8.56
CA TYR A 90 -2.63 7.01 8.80
C TYR A 90 -4.05 7.58 8.95
N ASN A 91 -5.00 7.11 8.13
CA ASN A 91 -6.40 7.55 8.14
C ASN A 91 -7.30 6.71 9.06
N ASN A 92 -6.76 5.76 9.82
CA ASN A 92 -7.52 4.87 10.72
C ASN A 92 -8.60 4.03 10.00
N ILE A 93 -8.34 3.55 8.79
CA ILE A 93 -9.24 2.72 8.02
C ILE A 93 -8.95 1.24 8.32
N PRO A 94 -9.86 0.52 8.99
CA PRO A 94 -9.66 -0.87 9.35
C PRO A 94 -9.93 -1.84 8.18
N ASN A 95 -9.51 -3.10 8.34
CA ASN A 95 -9.80 -4.21 7.43
C ASN A 95 -9.27 -4.01 6.00
N VAL A 96 -8.19 -3.25 5.84
CA VAL A 96 -7.51 -3.05 4.55
C VAL A 96 -6.34 -4.01 4.43
N ASN A 97 -6.38 -4.86 3.42
CA ASN A 97 -5.31 -5.77 3.04
C ASN A 97 -4.68 -5.28 1.74
N THR A 98 -3.36 -5.12 1.73
CA THR A 98 -2.63 -4.56 0.60
C THR A 98 -1.65 -5.58 0.03
N PHE A 99 -1.69 -5.76 -1.28
CA PHE A 99 -0.90 -6.74 -2.00
C PHE A 99 -0.25 -6.11 -3.21
N SER A 100 0.76 -6.80 -3.74
CA SER A 100 1.32 -6.48 -5.04
C SER A 100 1.47 -7.72 -5.89
N GLY A 101 1.55 -7.53 -7.21
CA GLY A 101 1.81 -8.57 -8.18
C GLY A 101 2.35 -8.01 -9.49
N GLY A 102 2.76 -8.89 -10.36
CA GLY A 102 3.16 -8.56 -11.72
C GLY A 102 2.53 -9.49 -12.73
N THR A 103 2.63 -9.19 -14.00
CA THR A 103 2.42 -10.17 -15.07
C THR A 103 3.59 -11.16 -15.12
N GLU A 104 4.76 -10.74 -14.61
CA GLU A 104 5.96 -11.53 -14.42
C GLU A 104 6.50 -11.34 -12.99
N ALA A 105 7.33 -12.28 -12.53
CA ALA A 105 8.04 -12.21 -11.27
C ALA A 105 9.55 -12.04 -11.49
N THR A 106 10.17 -11.09 -10.78
CA THR A 106 11.61 -10.84 -10.82
C THR A 106 12.20 -10.72 -9.41
N ALA A 107 12.35 -9.51 -8.89
CA ALA A 107 12.74 -9.21 -7.52
C ALA A 107 12.26 -7.81 -7.12
N PHE A 108 12.09 -7.54 -5.82
CA PHE A 108 11.89 -6.18 -5.33
C PHE A 108 13.17 -5.37 -5.57
N ASN A 109 13.09 -4.34 -6.40
CA ASN A 109 14.24 -3.59 -6.90
C ASN A 109 14.92 -2.80 -5.77
N VAL A 110 16.26 -2.87 -5.72
CA VAL A 110 17.08 -2.23 -4.67
C VAL A 110 16.90 -0.70 -4.65
N ASN A 111 16.77 -0.05 -5.80
CA ASN A 111 16.57 1.40 -5.86
C ASN A 111 15.19 1.80 -5.31
N ALA A 112 14.16 0.97 -5.53
CA ALA A 112 12.84 1.17 -4.91
C ALA A 112 12.89 0.95 -3.39
N ILE A 113 13.62 -0.05 -2.92
CA ILE A 113 13.89 -0.27 -1.49
C ILE A 113 14.60 0.96 -0.88
N ASN A 114 15.62 1.49 -1.56
CA ASN A 114 16.38 2.65 -1.10
C ASN A 114 15.50 3.92 -1.06
N ALA A 115 14.62 4.13 -2.03
CA ALA A 115 13.65 5.24 -2.00
C ALA A 115 12.74 5.17 -0.76
N LEU A 116 12.20 4.00 -0.43
CA LEU A 116 11.42 3.81 0.80
C LEU A 116 12.27 4.07 2.06
N LYS A 117 13.52 3.59 2.09
CA LYS A 117 14.43 3.85 3.23
C LYS A 117 14.72 5.35 3.40
N ARG A 118 14.85 6.13 2.32
CA ARG A 118 15.05 7.59 2.39
C ARG A 118 13.83 8.32 2.98
N VAL A 119 12.63 7.78 2.82
CA VAL A 119 11.43 8.28 3.53
C VAL A 119 11.47 7.96 5.03
N GLY A 120 12.15 6.86 5.41
CA GLY A 120 12.29 6.43 6.80
C GLY A 120 11.72 5.05 7.11
N PHE A 121 11.31 4.27 6.11
CA PHE A 121 10.86 2.89 6.32
C PHE A 121 11.98 2.00 6.85
N ILE A 122 11.66 1.16 7.83
CA ILE A 122 12.56 0.09 8.28
C ILE A 122 12.28 -1.13 7.41
N ILE A 123 13.29 -1.58 6.66
CA ILE A 123 13.16 -2.69 5.71
C ILE A 123 14.16 -3.79 6.07
N LYS A 124 13.63 -4.96 6.43
CA LYS A 124 14.39 -6.12 6.88
C LYS A 124 14.22 -7.28 5.88
N PRO A 125 15.31 -7.85 5.33
CA PRO A 125 15.23 -9.09 4.56
C PRO A 125 14.89 -10.25 5.50
N ILE A 126 14.05 -11.17 5.03
CA ILE A 126 13.66 -12.38 5.77
C ILE A 126 14.49 -13.59 5.33
N ASN A 127 14.88 -13.59 4.06
CA ASN A 127 15.75 -14.58 3.48
C ASN A 127 16.80 -13.88 2.61
N ILE A 128 17.80 -14.63 2.15
CA ILE A 128 18.83 -14.14 1.22
C ILE A 128 18.75 -15.02 -0.03
N GLU A 129 17.91 -14.61 -0.96
CA GLU A 129 17.64 -15.31 -2.22
C GLU A 129 17.64 -14.33 -3.39
N LYS A 130 17.66 -14.84 -4.63
CA LYS A 130 17.54 -14.00 -5.83
C LYS A 130 16.26 -13.15 -5.82
N ASN A 131 15.18 -13.69 -5.26
CA ASN A 131 13.91 -12.98 -5.01
C ASN A 131 13.67 -12.91 -3.51
N THR A 132 14.43 -12.07 -2.84
CA THR A 132 14.39 -11.86 -1.40
C THR A 132 13.03 -11.35 -0.95
N THR A 133 12.49 -11.93 0.12
CA THR A 133 11.31 -11.42 0.84
C THR A 133 11.74 -10.37 1.85
N TYR A 134 11.03 -9.24 1.88
CA TYR A 134 11.28 -8.15 2.81
C TYR A 134 10.04 -7.88 3.68
N HIS A 135 10.28 -7.60 4.96
CA HIS A 135 9.33 -6.95 5.84
C HIS A 135 9.57 -5.44 5.81
N VAL A 136 8.54 -4.67 5.43
CA VAL A 136 8.59 -3.21 5.32
C VAL A 136 7.72 -2.63 6.43
N PHE A 137 8.34 -1.98 7.42
CA PHE A 137 7.69 -1.42 8.59
C PHE A 137 7.51 0.09 8.45
N HIS A 138 6.30 0.55 8.70
CA HIS A 138 5.95 1.97 8.92
C HIS A 138 5.72 2.29 10.39
N ASP A 139 5.58 1.27 11.21
CA ASP A 139 5.48 1.27 12.67
C ASP A 139 6.17 0.01 13.19
N GLU A 140 6.95 0.10 14.24
CA GLU A 140 7.71 -1.05 14.77
C GLU A 140 6.83 -2.05 15.53
N ASN A 141 5.65 -1.61 15.98
CA ASN A 141 4.70 -2.42 16.75
C ASN A 141 3.59 -3.02 15.90
N GLU A 142 3.51 -2.68 14.61
CA GLU A 142 2.48 -3.14 13.69
C GLU A 142 2.98 -4.25 12.76
N THR A 143 2.04 -5.00 12.19
CA THR A 143 2.35 -6.01 11.18
C THR A 143 2.97 -5.34 9.95
N PRO A 144 4.16 -5.76 9.50
CA PRO A 144 4.80 -5.16 8.34
C PRO A 144 4.12 -5.54 7.02
N SER A 145 4.31 -4.73 5.99
CA SER A 145 4.04 -5.16 4.63
C SER A 145 5.05 -6.23 4.21
N VAL A 146 4.58 -7.39 3.78
CA VAL A 146 5.42 -8.46 3.23
C VAL A 146 5.59 -8.25 1.73
N CYS A 147 6.81 -7.94 1.31
CA CYS A 147 7.14 -7.56 -0.07
C CYS A 147 8.14 -8.55 -0.69
N PHE A 148 7.75 -9.20 -1.77
CA PHE A 148 8.59 -9.99 -2.66
C PHE A 148 7.94 -10.01 -4.05
N SER A 149 8.74 -10.19 -5.09
CA SER A 149 8.22 -10.21 -6.45
C SER A 149 7.47 -11.51 -6.71
N LYS A 150 6.27 -11.41 -7.27
CA LYS A 150 5.39 -12.54 -7.59
C LYS A 150 4.41 -12.16 -8.68
N THR A 151 3.88 -13.13 -9.40
CA THR A 151 2.76 -12.88 -10.32
C THR A 151 1.49 -12.55 -9.51
N TYR A 152 0.58 -11.80 -10.11
CA TYR A 152 -0.62 -11.30 -9.41
C TYR A 152 -1.57 -12.42 -8.97
N ASP A 153 -1.55 -13.55 -9.66
CA ASP A 153 -2.45 -14.70 -9.52
C ASP A 153 -1.96 -15.78 -8.52
N VAL A 154 -0.82 -15.58 -7.86
CA VAL A 154 -0.34 -16.54 -6.85
C VAL A 154 -1.29 -16.61 -5.64
N SER A 155 -1.35 -17.78 -4.98
CA SER A 155 -2.21 -18.01 -3.82
C SER A 155 -1.95 -17.10 -2.61
N LYS A 156 -0.81 -16.39 -2.58
CA LYS A 156 -0.49 -15.36 -1.57
C LYS A 156 -1.27 -14.06 -1.78
N ASN A 157 -1.86 -13.85 -2.96
CA ASN A 157 -2.74 -12.74 -3.26
C ASN A 157 -4.21 -13.21 -3.22
N PRO A 158 -5.17 -12.31 -3.01
CA PRO A 158 -6.59 -12.67 -3.04
C PRO A 158 -6.97 -13.17 -4.44
N GLN A 159 -7.75 -14.25 -4.49
CA GLN A 159 -8.19 -14.88 -5.73
C GLN A 159 -9.58 -14.36 -6.19
N LYS A 160 -10.26 -13.63 -5.32
CA LYS A 160 -11.58 -13.01 -5.55
C LYS A 160 -11.81 -11.83 -4.62
N GLU A 161 -12.83 -11.04 -4.93
CA GLU A 161 -13.28 -9.91 -4.09
C GLU A 161 -12.16 -8.89 -3.79
N PHE A 162 -11.47 -8.42 -4.82
CA PHE A 162 -10.41 -7.44 -4.73
C PHE A 162 -10.47 -6.38 -5.83
N ALA A 163 -9.80 -5.26 -5.57
CA ALA A 163 -9.50 -4.25 -6.59
C ALA A 163 -8.11 -4.49 -7.18
N ALA A 164 -8.01 -4.60 -8.50
CA ALA A 164 -6.76 -4.63 -9.26
C ALA A 164 -6.41 -3.21 -9.71
N ILE A 165 -5.32 -2.66 -9.18
CA ILE A 165 -4.85 -1.31 -9.45
C ILE A 165 -3.61 -1.43 -10.36
N MET A 166 -3.81 -1.15 -11.64
CA MET A 166 -2.77 -1.28 -12.66
C MET A 166 -1.84 -0.07 -12.59
N THR A 167 -0.58 -0.29 -12.24
CA THR A 167 0.40 0.78 -11.97
C THR A 167 1.36 1.06 -13.14
N CYS A 168 1.19 0.39 -14.27
CA CYS A 168 1.91 0.67 -15.50
C CYS A 168 1.02 0.43 -16.73
N SER A 169 1.27 1.15 -17.82
CA SER A 169 0.54 1.03 -19.08
C SER A 169 0.64 -0.37 -19.66
N ASP A 170 1.82 -0.98 -19.64
CA ASP A 170 2.03 -2.32 -20.17
C ASP A 170 1.13 -3.37 -19.48
N ALA A 171 1.06 -3.38 -18.14
CA ALA A 171 0.15 -4.27 -17.42
C ALA A 171 -1.33 -3.89 -17.64
N GLU A 172 -1.64 -2.59 -17.83
CA GLU A 172 -2.99 -2.12 -18.15
C GLU A 172 -3.47 -2.64 -19.50
N GLU A 173 -2.61 -2.62 -20.51
CA GLU A 173 -2.93 -3.03 -21.88
C GLU A 173 -2.92 -4.56 -22.04
N ASN A 174 -1.93 -5.24 -21.45
CA ASN A 174 -1.68 -6.66 -21.70
C ASN A 174 -2.34 -7.62 -20.70
N CYS A 175 -3.04 -7.09 -19.66
CA CYS A 175 -3.79 -7.89 -18.70
C CYS A 175 -5.27 -7.45 -18.66
N PRO A 176 -6.05 -7.64 -19.78
CA PRO A 176 -7.42 -7.11 -19.88
C PRO A 176 -8.41 -7.83 -18.97
N PHE A 177 -8.14 -9.06 -18.61
CA PHE A 177 -9.02 -9.89 -17.78
C PHE A 177 -8.24 -10.47 -16.58
N ILE A 178 -8.74 -10.20 -15.38
CA ILE A 178 -8.22 -10.73 -14.12
C ILE A 178 -9.37 -11.46 -13.41
N PRO A 179 -9.30 -12.79 -13.25
CA PRO A 179 -10.37 -13.55 -12.61
C PRO A 179 -10.62 -13.07 -11.16
N GLY A 180 -11.89 -13.00 -10.75
CA GLY A 180 -12.29 -12.67 -9.39
C GLY A 180 -12.15 -11.20 -8.99
N VAL A 181 -11.72 -10.32 -9.93
CA VAL A 181 -11.62 -8.88 -9.68
C VAL A 181 -13.01 -8.23 -9.64
N GLU A 182 -13.21 -7.33 -8.67
CA GLU A 182 -14.44 -6.51 -8.57
C GLU A 182 -14.26 -5.11 -9.18
N LEU A 183 -13.06 -4.54 -9.06
CA LEU A 183 -12.68 -3.29 -9.69
C LEU A 183 -11.32 -3.47 -10.37
N ARG A 184 -11.24 -3.17 -11.66
CA ARG A 184 -9.98 -3.02 -12.38
C ARG A 184 -9.82 -1.56 -12.79
N ILE A 185 -8.71 -0.95 -12.41
CA ILE A 185 -8.48 0.48 -12.65
C ILE A 185 -7.01 0.78 -12.96
N GLY A 186 -6.78 1.59 -13.98
CA GLY A 186 -5.44 2.07 -14.36
C GLY A 186 -5.09 3.34 -13.61
N THR A 187 -4.02 3.26 -12.78
CA THR A 187 -3.36 4.42 -12.17
C THR A 187 -1.91 4.48 -12.64
N THR A 188 -1.70 4.31 -13.95
CA THR A 188 -0.38 4.12 -14.54
C THR A 188 0.61 5.23 -14.18
N TYR A 189 1.87 4.83 -13.98
CA TYR A 189 3.01 5.70 -13.65
C TYR A 189 4.19 5.39 -14.56
N ASP A 190 5.01 6.38 -14.88
CA ASP A 190 6.27 6.15 -15.59
C ASP A 190 7.22 5.28 -14.76
N ASP A 191 7.99 4.41 -15.43
CA ASP A 191 8.95 3.55 -14.76
C ASP A 191 10.24 4.32 -14.44
N PRO A 192 10.65 4.47 -13.17
CA PRO A 192 11.92 5.09 -12.84
C PRO A 192 13.13 4.29 -13.34
N LYS A 193 12.95 3.03 -13.79
CA LYS A 193 14.00 2.21 -14.41
C LYS A 193 14.72 2.91 -15.56
N ALA A 194 14.04 3.79 -16.30
CA ALA A 194 14.66 4.55 -17.39
C ALA A 194 15.89 5.37 -16.93
N PHE A 195 16.02 5.62 -15.63
CA PHE A 195 17.09 6.39 -15.02
C PHE A 195 18.11 5.53 -14.26
N ASP A 196 17.99 4.20 -14.31
CA ASP A 196 18.95 3.30 -13.65
C ASP A 196 20.37 3.58 -14.15
N ASN A 197 21.33 3.60 -13.22
CA ASN A 197 22.75 3.89 -13.47
C ASN A 197 23.03 5.31 -14.02
N THR A 198 22.13 6.26 -13.82
CA THR A 198 22.35 7.69 -14.13
C THR A 198 22.45 8.53 -12.85
N PRO A 199 22.99 9.76 -12.91
CA PRO A 199 22.99 10.68 -11.77
C PRO A 199 21.60 11.03 -11.25
N LEU A 200 20.54 10.85 -12.04
CA LEU A 200 19.14 11.14 -11.68
C LEU A 200 18.40 9.93 -11.04
N GLN A 201 19.05 8.78 -10.93
CA GLN A 201 18.42 7.55 -10.47
C GLN A 201 17.65 7.76 -9.17
N ASP A 202 18.33 8.20 -8.12
CA ASP A 202 17.72 8.35 -6.80
C ASP A 202 16.58 9.36 -6.78
N GLU A 203 16.77 10.51 -7.46
CA GLU A 203 15.74 11.54 -7.60
C GLU A 203 14.47 10.98 -8.27
N LYS A 204 14.61 10.20 -9.35
CA LYS A 204 13.47 9.66 -10.11
C LYS A 204 12.75 8.53 -9.38
N TYR A 205 13.46 7.74 -8.58
CA TYR A 205 12.82 6.78 -7.69
C TYR A 205 12.07 7.46 -6.54
N ASP A 206 12.63 8.53 -5.97
CA ASP A 206 11.99 9.32 -4.92
C ASP A 206 10.76 10.08 -5.47
N GLU A 207 10.86 10.64 -6.67
CA GLU A 207 9.73 11.29 -7.37
C GLU A 207 8.56 10.30 -7.54
N ARG A 208 8.84 9.08 -7.99
CA ARG A 208 7.81 8.07 -8.22
C ARG A 208 7.22 7.54 -6.91
N CYS A 209 8.06 7.27 -5.93
CA CYS A 209 7.63 6.90 -4.59
C CYS A 209 6.71 7.96 -4.00
N ARG A 210 7.08 9.25 -4.11
CA ARG A 210 6.32 10.40 -3.63
C ARG A 210 4.99 10.56 -4.35
N GLN A 211 4.96 10.43 -5.67
CA GLN A 211 3.73 10.54 -6.44
C GLN A 211 2.72 9.48 -6.01
N ILE A 212 3.15 8.22 -5.91
CA ILE A 212 2.28 7.11 -5.49
C ILE A 212 1.81 7.32 -4.05
N ALA A 213 2.68 7.81 -3.15
CA ALA A 213 2.32 8.16 -1.77
C ALA A 213 1.23 9.24 -1.72
N LEU A 214 1.42 10.35 -2.43
CA LEU A 214 0.47 11.47 -2.48
C LEU A 214 -0.91 11.03 -2.96
N GLU A 215 -0.95 10.29 -4.07
CA GLU A 215 -2.19 9.83 -4.68
C GLU A 215 -2.90 8.78 -3.81
N THR A 216 -2.14 7.89 -3.17
CA THR A 216 -2.71 6.88 -2.26
C THR A 216 -3.27 7.53 -0.98
N LEU A 217 -2.54 8.47 -0.38
CA LEU A 217 -3.06 9.24 0.75
C LEU A 217 -4.33 10.01 0.37
N TYR A 218 -4.38 10.60 -0.85
CA TYR A 218 -5.59 11.25 -1.35
C TYR A 218 -6.76 10.27 -1.42
N VAL A 219 -6.58 9.06 -1.94
CA VAL A 219 -7.64 8.02 -1.98
C VAL A 219 -8.23 7.80 -0.59
N PHE A 220 -7.39 7.57 0.41
CA PHE A 220 -7.83 7.27 1.77
C PHE A 220 -8.36 8.47 2.53
N SER A 221 -8.03 9.70 2.14
CA SER A 221 -8.59 10.92 2.72
C SER A 221 -10.07 11.17 2.36
N LYS A 222 -10.66 10.36 1.48
CA LYS A 222 -12.05 10.46 1.03
C LYS A 222 -13.01 9.50 1.74
N LEU A 223 -12.52 8.75 2.71
CA LEU A 223 -13.24 7.68 3.42
C LEU A 223 -13.88 8.16 4.71
#